data_bd3324d50377bcf53069f6fd5b1b6bb0
#
_entry.id   bd3324d50377bcf53069f6fd5b1b6bb0
#
_cell.length_a   1.000
_cell.length_b   1.000
_cell.length_c   1.000
_cell.angle_alpha   90.00
_cell.angle_beta   90.00
_cell.angle_gamma   90.00
#
_symmetry.space_group_name_H-M   'P 1'
#
loop_
_entity.id
_entity.type
_entity.pdbx_description
1 polymer ?
#
loop_
_entity_poly.entity_id
_entity_poly.type
_entity_poly.pdbx_seq_one_letter_code
_entity_poly.pdbx_strand_id
1 'polypeptide(L)'
;NQGVLSSFGNSAAWLIAMAFIMAHGISKTGLGNRIAYIMIQKFGKKSLGIGYAITGLELILGALIPSNSARTGGVVWPVVQSISEEGYHSEPHSPSRKKIGAYIDFTAFHANILSTALFITGAAPNMVAQQLAAQKGYQMTWAGWFFTAIVPVAVATVIIPYVIYKIYPPEITETPDAKKWAEDKLEAMGPMSVPEKIMTAVFCLSIILWVLSGFFKIPQLDATFVAFLAVALLLITGVLTMKDALAETGAWNILIWLSILMFMAGKLISYGFIGWFSKLVQNGLQGISWALVLGALVLLMFYTHYFFASGTAH
;
A
#
# COMPACT_ATOMS: atom_id res chain seq x y z
N ASN A 1 -20.58 20.05 20.69
CA ASN A 1 -19.16 20.23 20.38
C ASN A 1 -18.25 19.05 20.79
N GLN A 2 -18.62 18.22 21.78
CA GLN A 2 -17.83 17.04 22.15
C GLN A 2 -17.79 15.98 21.03
N GLY A 3 -18.81 15.92 20.15
CA GLY A 3 -18.89 14.90 19.10
C GLY A 3 -17.85 15.03 17.98
N VAL A 4 -17.49 16.24 17.54
CA VAL A 4 -16.51 16.44 16.45
C VAL A 4 -15.10 16.09 16.93
N LEU A 5 -14.72 16.59 18.12
CA LEU A 5 -13.39 16.36 18.67
C LEU A 5 -13.15 14.88 19.02
N SER A 6 -14.18 14.14 19.43
CA SER A 6 -14.03 12.71 19.72
C SER A 6 -13.58 11.90 18.49
N SER A 7 -13.90 12.35 17.28
CA SER A 7 -13.48 11.69 16.05
C SER A 7 -11.97 11.82 15.77
N PHE A 8 -11.32 12.85 16.32
CA PHE A 8 -9.86 12.98 16.26
C PHE A 8 -9.14 11.97 17.19
N GLY A 9 -9.83 11.36 18.15
CA GLY A 9 -9.34 10.22 18.92
C GLY A 9 -9.47 8.86 18.21
N ASN A 10 -9.86 8.85 16.94
CA ASN A 10 -10.06 7.64 16.18
C ASN A 10 -8.74 6.92 15.90
N SER A 11 -8.61 5.67 16.34
CA SER A 11 -7.36 4.89 16.21
C SER A 11 -6.94 4.68 14.76
N ALA A 12 -7.89 4.45 13.83
CA ALA A 12 -7.55 4.25 12.42
C ALA A 12 -6.97 5.53 11.79
N ALA A 13 -7.51 6.71 12.10
CA ALA A 13 -6.97 7.97 11.59
C ALA A 13 -5.52 8.18 12.05
N TRP A 14 -5.24 7.90 13.31
CA TRP A 14 -3.89 7.97 13.86
C TRP A 14 -2.97 6.88 13.32
N LEU A 15 -3.45 5.65 13.17
CA LEU A 15 -2.67 4.58 12.53
C LEU A 15 -2.18 5.00 11.14
N ILE A 16 -3.09 5.55 10.33
CA ILE A 16 -2.75 6.00 8.97
C ILE A 16 -1.73 7.14 9.04
N ALA A 17 -1.96 8.15 9.88
CA ALA A 17 -1.05 9.28 10.01
C ALA A 17 0.36 8.83 10.44
N MET A 18 0.47 7.97 11.46
CA MET A 18 1.76 7.44 11.90
C MET A 18 2.44 6.58 10.84
N ALA A 19 1.67 5.78 10.09
CA ALA A 19 2.21 4.99 9.00
C ALA A 19 2.76 5.86 7.85
N PHE A 20 2.14 7.02 7.54
CA PHE A 20 2.70 7.99 6.59
C PHE A 20 4.02 8.57 7.08
N ILE A 21 4.10 8.97 8.36
CA ILE A 21 5.34 9.49 8.95
C ILE A 21 6.44 8.42 8.93
N MET A 22 6.10 7.16 9.25
CA MET A 22 7.04 6.04 9.17
C MET A 22 7.52 5.80 7.74
N ALA A 23 6.61 5.89 6.75
CA ALA A 23 6.94 5.74 5.33
C ALA A 23 7.91 6.83 4.83
N HIS A 24 7.81 8.05 5.35
CA HIS A 24 8.78 9.10 5.07
C HIS A 24 10.20 8.70 5.46
N GLY A 25 10.37 7.94 6.55
CA GLY A 25 11.65 7.38 6.97
C GLY A 25 12.28 6.44 5.93
N ILE A 26 11.48 5.63 5.23
CA ILE A 26 11.96 4.76 4.15
C ILE A 26 12.52 5.58 2.99
N SER A 27 11.82 6.62 2.57
CA SER A 27 12.24 7.51 1.49
C SER A 27 13.48 8.30 1.90
N LYS A 28 13.49 8.88 3.11
CA LYS A 28 14.60 9.70 3.62
C LYS A 28 15.90 8.91 3.78
N THR A 29 15.83 7.66 4.22
CA THR A 29 17.00 6.80 4.39
C THR A 29 17.53 6.20 3.10
N GLY A 30 16.75 6.20 2.03
CA GLY A 30 17.06 5.51 0.79
C GLY A 30 16.85 3.99 0.82
N LEU A 31 16.29 3.47 1.92
CA LEU A 31 16.06 2.02 2.08
C LEU A 31 15.17 1.46 0.95
N GLY A 32 14.15 2.21 0.52
CA GLY A 32 13.27 1.80 -0.56
C GLY A 32 14.03 1.59 -1.88
N ASN A 33 14.93 2.51 -2.22
CA ASN A 33 15.77 2.42 -3.42
C ASN A 33 16.73 1.21 -3.32
N ARG A 34 17.35 0.99 -2.16
CA ARG A 34 18.21 -0.19 -1.94
C ARG A 34 17.45 -1.50 -2.15
N ILE A 35 16.24 -1.63 -1.60
CA ILE A 35 15.39 -2.81 -1.80
C ILE A 35 15.10 -2.99 -3.31
N ALA A 36 14.77 -1.90 -4.01
CA ALA A 36 14.50 -1.93 -5.43
C ALA A 36 15.71 -2.44 -6.24
N TYR A 37 16.89 -1.89 -5.99
CA TYR A 37 18.11 -2.33 -6.69
C TYR A 37 18.48 -3.78 -6.39
N ILE A 38 18.32 -4.25 -5.15
CA ILE A 38 18.53 -5.66 -4.79
C ILE A 38 17.55 -6.56 -5.57
N MET A 39 16.27 -6.18 -5.69
CA MET A 39 15.29 -6.95 -6.43
C MET A 39 15.65 -7.02 -7.92
N ILE A 40 16.02 -5.89 -8.54
CA ILE A 40 16.44 -5.85 -9.95
C ILE A 40 17.75 -6.63 -10.15
N GLN A 41 18.73 -6.50 -9.27
CA GLN A 41 19.98 -7.26 -9.32
C GLN A 41 19.73 -8.78 -9.34
N LYS A 42 18.78 -9.26 -8.50
CA LYS A 42 18.46 -10.69 -8.40
C LYS A 42 17.67 -11.22 -9.59
N PHE A 43 16.69 -10.48 -10.05
CA PHE A 43 15.70 -10.95 -11.02
C PHE A 43 15.77 -10.26 -12.39
N GLY A 44 16.55 -9.18 -12.53
CA GLY A 44 16.57 -8.28 -13.69
C GLY A 44 17.29 -8.79 -14.93
N LYS A 45 17.66 -10.07 -15.03
CA LYS A 45 18.33 -10.64 -16.23
C LYS A 45 17.42 -10.76 -17.45
N LYS A 46 16.12 -10.82 -17.24
CA LYS A 46 15.08 -10.93 -18.27
C LYS A 46 13.97 -9.94 -18.00
N SER A 47 13.32 -9.45 -19.04
CA SER A 47 12.21 -8.50 -18.89
C SER A 47 11.10 -9.04 -17.99
N LEU A 48 10.74 -10.33 -18.12
CA LEU A 48 9.79 -10.98 -17.23
C LEU A 48 10.28 -10.95 -15.76
N GLY A 49 11.58 -11.15 -15.55
CA GLY A 49 12.20 -11.08 -14.23
C GLY A 49 12.14 -9.67 -13.62
N ILE A 50 12.31 -8.62 -14.45
CA ILE A 50 12.10 -7.23 -14.01
C ILE A 50 10.65 -7.02 -13.54
N GLY A 51 9.67 -7.55 -14.28
CA GLY A 51 8.27 -7.48 -13.85
C GLY A 51 8.03 -8.14 -12.49
N TYR A 52 8.60 -9.31 -12.25
CA TYR A 52 8.54 -9.95 -10.93
C TYR A 52 9.32 -9.20 -9.85
N ALA A 53 10.46 -8.60 -10.19
CA ALA A 53 11.24 -7.76 -9.27
C ALA A 53 10.42 -6.54 -8.80
N ILE A 54 9.77 -5.85 -9.73
CA ILE A 54 8.89 -4.70 -9.45
C ILE A 54 7.70 -5.14 -8.60
N THR A 55 7.09 -6.26 -8.93
CA THR A 55 5.96 -6.80 -8.15
C THR A 55 6.39 -7.16 -6.73
N GLY A 56 7.54 -7.81 -6.56
CA GLY A 56 8.10 -8.12 -5.25
C GLY A 56 8.45 -6.88 -4.44
N LEU A 57 9.01 -5.85 -5.08
CA LEU A 57 9.27 -4.55 -4.48
C LEU A 57 7.99 -3.90 -3.94
N GLU A 58 6.94 -3.86 -4.76
CA GLU A 58 5.65 -3.31 -4.36
C GLU A 58 5.05 -4.07 -3.17
N LEU A 59 5.14 -5.40 -3.16
CA LEU A 59 4.66 -6.21 -2.04
C LEU A 59 5.43 -5.94 -0.75
N ILE A 60 6.76 -5.81 -0.81
CA ILE A 60 7.57 -5.51 0.37
C ILE A 60 7.22 -4.12 0.92
N LEU A 61 7.18 -3.11 0.05
CA LEU A 61 6.88 -1.75 0.46
C LEU A 61 5.41 -1.55 0.88
N GLY A 62 4.49 -2.36 0.35
CA GLY A 62 3.07 -2.30 0.67
C GLY A 62 2.73 -2.62 2.12
N ALA A 63 3.58 -3.39 2.80
CA ALA A 63 3.42 -3.65 4.22
C ALA A 63 3.53 -2.39 5.09
N LEU A 64 4.25 -1.37 4.62
CA LEU A 64 4.67 -0.22 5.42
C LEU A 64 4.20 1.13 4.91
N ILE A 65 4.06 1.28 3.59
CA ILE A 65 3.70 2.56 2.98
C ILE A 65 2.21 2.53 2.63
N PRO A 66 1.34 3.12 3.47
CA PRO A 66 -0.13 3.03 3.31
C PRO A 66 -0.67 3.95 2.20
N SER A 67 0.19 4.59 1.46
CA SER A 67 -0.17 5.42 0.32
C SER A 67 0.35 4.82 -0.97
N ASN A 68 -0.56 4.40 -1.84
CA ASN A 68 -0.25 3.89 -3.17
C ASN A 68 0.57 4.90 -3.96
N SER A 69 0.13 6.18 -3.97
CA SER A 69 0.81 7.25 -4.70
C SER A 69 2.21 7.53 -4.16
N ALA A 70 2.38 7.57 -2.82
CA ALA A 70 3.69 7.80 -2.22
C ALA A 70 4.64 6.61 -2.46
N ARG A 71 4.14 5.38 -2.38
CA ARG A 71 4.91 4.16 -2.62
C ARG A 71 5.35 4.06 -4.07
N THR A 72 4.39 4.07 -4.98
CA THR A 72 4.70 3.95 -6.40
C THR A 72 5.41 5.21 -6.90
N GLY A 73 4.87 6.41 -6.67
CA GLY A 73 5.46 7.65 -7.17
C GLY A 73 6.79 8.02 -6.52
N GLY A 74 6.98 7.69 -5.24
CA GLY A 74 8.19 8.06 -4.50
C GLY A 74 9.35 7.07 -4.58
N VAL A 75 9.07 5.79 -4.87
CA VAL A 75 10.11 4.73 -4.88
C VAL A 75 10.08 3.92 -6.16
N VAL A 76 8.93 3.32 -6.50
CA VAL A 76 8.87 2.33 -7.58
C VAL A 76 8.97 2.99 -8.96
N TRP A 77 8.22 4.06 -9.17
CA TRP A 77 8.16 4.75 -10.46
C TRP A 77 9.50 5.35 -10.91
N PRO A 78 10.28 6.05 -10.05
CA PRO A 78 11.63 6.50 -10.43
C PRO A 78 12.56 5.38 -10.88
N VAL A 79 12.47 4.20 -10.25
CA VAL A 79 13.25 3.02 -10.65
C VAL A 79 12.77 2.47 -11.99
N VAL A 80 11.45 2.37 -12.18
CA VAL A 80 10.85 1.92 -13.45
C VAL A 80 11.25 2.85 -14.59
N GLN A 81 11.15 4.17 -14.41
CA GLN A 81 11.57 5.16 -15.41
C GLN A 81 13.06 5.06 -15.73
N SER A 82 13.91 4.96 -14.70
CA SER A 82 15.35 4.87 -14.91
C SER A 82 15.74 3.61 -15.71
N ILE A 83 15.06 2.50 -15.49
CA ILE A 83 15.28 1.30 -16.30
C ILE A 83 14.74 1.48 -17.72
N SER A 84 13.50 1.94 -17.88
CA SER A 84 12.85 2.03 -19.19
C SER A 84 13.47 3.12 -20.07
N GLU A 85 13.56 4.32 -19.55
CA GLU A 85 13.95 5.51 -20.34
C GLU A 85 15.46 5.64 -20.45
N GLU A 86 16.20 5.62 -19.32
CA GLU A 86 17.64 5.79 -19.31
C GLU A 86 18.36 4.50 -19.76
N GLY A 87 17.93 3.33 -19.26
CA GLY A 87 18.60 2.07 -19.53
C GLY A 87 18.32 1.49 -20.91
N TYR A 88 17.07 1.54 -21.37
CA TYR A 88 16.64 0.91 -22.63
C TYR A 88 16.10 1.87 -23.68
N HIS A 89 16.13 3.18 -23.43
CA HIS A 89 15.58 4.22 -24.32
C HIS A 89 14.17 3.88 -24.80
N SER A 90 13.33 3.50 -23.83
CA SER A 90 11.94 3.06 -24.03
C SER A 90 11.00 4.12 -23.48
N GLU A 91 10.68 5.12 -24.29
CA GLU A 91 9.89 6.27 -23.90
C GLU A 91 8.38 6.01 -23.97
N PRO A 92 7.56 6.43 -22.99
CA PRO A 92 6.14 6.13 -22.92
C PRO A 92 5.31 6.61 -24.11
N HIS A 93 5.64 7.78 -24.65
CA HIS A 93 4.87 8.45 -25.71
C HIS A 93 5.44 8.22 -27.12
N SER A 94 6.42 7.33 -27.28
CA SER A 94 7.05 7.02 -28.55
C SER A 94 6.83 5.56 -28.95
N PRO A 95 7.05 5.19 -30.23
CA PRO A 95 7.04 3.79 -30.65
C PRO A 95 7.99 2.91 -29.82
N SER A 96 9.07 3.49 -29.28
CA SER A 96 10.05 2.79 -28.45
C SER A 96 9.49 2.20 -27.16
N ARG A 97 8.27 2.61 -26.72
CA ARG A 97 7.60 2.02 -25.54
C ARG A 97 7.47 0.49 -25.61
N LYS A 98 7.42 -0.06 -26.82
CA LYS A 98 7.34 -1.53 -27.03
C LYS A 98 8.64 -2.26 -26.68
N LYS A 99 9.78 -1.57 -26.61
CA LYS A 99 11.04 -2.20 -26.25
C LYS A 99 10.91 -2.94 -24.90
N ILE A 100 10.53 -2.20 -23.85
CA ILE A 100 10.30 -2.76 -22.52
C ILE A 100 9.34 -1.89 -21.65
N GLY A 101 9.30 -0.57 -21.88
CA GLY A 101 8.61 0.38 -21.01
C GLY A 101 7.14 0.01 -20.80
N ALA A 102 6.37 -0.18 -21.87
CA ALA A 102 4.95 -0.52 -21.75
C ALA A 102 4.68 -1.76 -20.87
N TYR A 103 5.55 -2.76 -20.94
CA TYR A 103 5.44 -3.95 -20.11
C TYR A 103 5.70 -3.64 -18.62
N ILE A 104 6.82 -2.98 -18.30
CA ILE A 104 7.19 -2.75 -16.90
C ILE A 104 6.31 -1.70 -16.24
N ASP A 105 5.88 -0.66 -16.97
CA ASP A 105 4.97 0.37 -16.47
C ASP A 105 3.61 -0.24 -16.10
N PHE A 106 3.06 -1.05 -17.01
CA PHE A 106 1.77 -1.68 -16.79
C PHE A 106 1.84 -2.74 -15.67
N THR A 107 2.98 -3.43 -15.57
CA THR A 107 3.24 -4.36 -14.45
C THR A 107 3.34 -3.62 -13.12
N ALA A 108 4.04 -2.49 -13.05
CA ALA A 108 4.15 -1.68 -11.84
C ALA A 108 2.78 -1.18 -11.36
N PHE A 109 1.92 -0.71 -12.29
CA PHE A 109 0.57 -0.31 -11.98
C PHE A 109 -0.25 -1.43 -11.32
N HIS A 110 -0.23 -2.64 -11.88
CA HIS A 110 -0.96 -3.78 -11.33
C HIS A 110 -0.34 -4.30 -10.03
N ALA A 111 0.98 -4.28 -9.91
CA ALA A 111 1.68 -4.66 -8.70
C ALA A 111 1.31 -3.76 -7.51
N ASN A 112 1.11 -2.46 -7.76
CA ASN A 112 0.62 -1.52 -6.76
C ASN A 112 -0.76 -1.94 -6.20
N ILE A 113 -1.67 -2.39 -7.05
CA ILE A 113 -2.99 -2.88 -6.63
C ILE A 113 -2.85 -4.15 -5.78
N LEU A 114 -1.99 -5.09 -6.19
CA LEU A 114 -1.75 -6.33 -5.44
C LEU A 114 -1.20 -6.06 -4.03
N SER A 115 -0.21 -5.18 -3.92
CA SER A 115 0.38 -4.81 -2.63
C SER A 115 -0.63 -4.12 -1.71
N THR A 116 -1.52 -3.33 -2.29
CA THR A 116 -2.63 -2.67 -1.58
C THR A 116 -3.60 -3.69 -0.98
N ALA A 117 -3.92 -4.76 -1.71
CA ALA A 117 -4.83 -5.79 -1.24
C ALA A 117 -4.22 -6.70 -0.16
N LEU A 118 -2.91 -6.96 -0.20
CA LEU A 118 -2.24 -7.93 0.66
C LEU A 118 -2.20 -7.52 2.13
N PHE A 119 -2.00 -6.22 2.40
CA PHE A 119 -1.81 -5.72 3.76
C PHE A 119 -2.91 -4.73 4.13
N ILE A 120 -3.36 -4.82 5.39
CA ILE A 120 -4.29 -3.82 5.92
C ILE A 120 -3.67 -2.42 5.88
N THR A 121 -2.36 -2.34 6.12
CA THR A 121 -1.55 -1.11 6.00
C THR A 121 -1.19 -0.76 4.55
N GLY A 122 -1.58 -1.54 3.56
CA GLY A 122 -1.25 -1.33 2.14
C GLY A 122 -1.93 -0.11 1.52
N ALA A 123 -3.07 0.32 2.07
CA ALA A 123 -3.74 1.56 1.70
C ALA A 123 -4.66 2.07 2.81
N ALA A 124 -4.84 3.39 2.88
CA ALA A 124 -5.73 4.03 3.86
C ALA A 124 -7.18 3.49 3.84
N PRO A 125 -7.83 3.21 2.69
CA PRO A 125 -9.17 2.62 2.65
C PRO A 125 -9.30 1.29 3.39
N ASN A 126 -8.26 0.45 3.41
CA ASN A 126 -8.30 -0.85 4.10
C ASN A 126 -8.50 -0.68 5.62
N MET A 127 -7.83 0.30 6.22
CA MET A 127 -7.94 0.59 7.64
C MET A 127 -9.31 1.19 7.99
N VAL A 128 -9.89 1.95 7.08
CA VAL A 128 -11.28 2.44 7.22
C VAL A 128 -12.26 1.27 7.15
N ALA A 129 -12.10 0.37 6.18
CA ALA A 129 -12.93 -0.82 6.03
C ALA A 129 -12.85 -1.72 7.28
N GLN A 130 -11.64 -1.93 7.82
CA GLN A 130 -11.42 -2.65 9.09
C GLN A 130 -12.24 -2.04 10.22
N GLN A 131 -12.20 -0.72 10.35
CA GLN A 131 -12.90 -0.03 11.44
C GLN A 131 -14.42 -0.13 11.28
N LEU A 132 -14.95 0.02 10.07
CA LEU A 132 -16.37 -0.14 9.79
C LEU A 132 -16.84 -1.59 10.07
N ALA A 133 -16.03 -2.58 9.73
CA ALA A 133 -16.29 -3.98 10.07
C ALA A 133 -16.29 -4.21 11.59
N ALA A 134 -15.34 -3.61 12.33
CA ALA A 134 -15.26 -3.69 13.79
C ALA A 134 -16.51 -3.12 14.47
N GLN A 135 -17.11 -2.04 13.95
CA GLN A 135 -18.38 -1.48 14.44
C GLN A 135 -19.56 -2.47 14.27
N LYS A 136 -19.45 -3.42 13.37
CA LYS A 136 -20.42 -4.51 13.15
C LYS A 136 -20.05 -5.81 13.86
N GLY A 137 -19.03 -5.79 14.74
CA GLY A 137 -18.59 -6.95 15.52
C GLY A 137 -17.53 -7.82 14.85
N TYR A 138 -17.08 -7.47 13.65
CA TYR A 138 -16.05 -8.24 12.92
C TYR A 138 -14.67 -7.68 13.23
N GLN A 139 -13.98 -8.25 14.21
CA GLN A 139 -12.63 -7.86 14.58
C GLN A 139 -11.62 -8.48 13.62
N MET A 140 -10.93 -7.67 12.85
CA MET A 140 -9.89 -8.10 11.92
C MET A 140 -8.54 -7.51 12.34
N THR A 141 -7.59 -8.40 12.67
CA THR A 141 -6.21 -8.00 12.98
C THR A 141 -5.38 -7.84 11.71
N TRP A 142 -4.19 -7.23 11.81
CA TRP A 142 -3.25 -7.13 10.70
C TRP A 142 -2.90 -8.51 10.12
N ALA A 143 -2.59 -9.48 10.99
CA ALA A 143 -2.32 -10.86 10.59
C ALA A 143 -3.55 -11.54 9.98
N GLY A 144 -4.74 -11.33 10.56
CA GLY A 144 -6.01 -11.88 10.03
C GLY A 144 -6.28 -11.41 8.61
N TRP A 145 -6.08 -10.12 8.33
CA TRP A 145 -6.17 -9.57 6.98
C TRP A 145 -5.18 -10.25 6.04
N PHE A 146 -3.89 -10.29 6.43
CA PHE A 146 -2.84 -10.90 5.63
C PHE A 146 -3.15 -12.36 5.27
N PHE A 147 -3.54 -13.19 6.24
CA PHE A 147 -3.87 -14.59 5.98
C PHE A 147 -5.12 -14.79 5.14
N THR A 148 -6.05 -13.87 5.17
CA THR A 148 -7.22 -13.88 4.27
C THR A 148 -6.83 -13.50 2.84
N ALA A 149 -5.94 -12.53 2.68
CA ALA A 149 -5.57 -11.99 1.38
C ALA A 149 -4.43 -12.75 0.69
N ILE A 150 -3.58 -13.47 1.44
CA ILE A 150 -2.33 -14.04 0.89
C ILE A 150 -2.57 -15.03 -0.26
N VAL A 151 -3.59 -15.87 -0.18
CA VAL A 151 -3.84 -16.90 -1.20
C VAL A 151 -4.22 -16.25 -2.54
N PRO A 152 -5.28 -15.43 -2.63
CA PRO A 152 -5.64 -14.79 -3.89
C PRO A 152 -4.54 -13.84 -4.42
N VAL A 153 -3.85 -13.12 -3.53
CA VAL A 153 -2.78 -12.21 -3.93
C VAL A 153 -1.55 -12.97 -4.41
N ALA A 154 -1.16 -14.07 -3.77
CA ALA A 154 -0.04 -14.90 -4.23
C ALA A 154 -0.29 -15.47 -5.63
N VAL A 155 -1.50 -15.97 -5.88
CA VAL A 155 -1.90 -16.44 -7.21
C VAL A 155 -1.81 -15.30 -8.24
N ALA A 156 -2.38 -14.14 -7.91
CA ALA A 156 -2.35 -12.97 -8.78
C ALA A 156 -0.93 -12.46 -9.01
N THR A 157 -0.05 -12.48 -8.00
CA THR A 157 1.37 -12.09 -8.09
C THR A 157 2.13 -12.92 -9.11
N VAL A 158 1.81 -14.21 -9.22
CA VAL A 158 2.44 -15.09 -10.22
C VAL A 158 1.83 -14.87 -11.60
N ILE A 159 0.51 -14.77 -11.68
CA ILE A 159 -0.22 -14.74 -12.95
C ILE A 159 -0.11 -13.37 -13.64
N ILE A 160 -0.29 -12.27 -12.92
CA ILE A 160 -0.44 -10.94 -13.53
C ILE A 160 0.80 -10.49 -14.30
N PRO A 161 2.04 -10.53 -13.77
CA PRO A 161 3.22 -10.15 -14.57
C PRO A 161 3.39 -11.02 -15.82
N TYR A 162 3.06 -12.31 -15.71
CA TYR A 162 3.12 -13.23 -16.85
C TYR A 162 2.04 -12.93 -17.90
N VAL A 163 0.82 -12.67 -17.48
CA VAL A 163 -0.29 -12.32 -18.40
C VAL A 163 0.02 -11.00 -19.11
N ILE A 164 0.50 -9.99 -18.38
CA ILE A 164 0.92 -8.71 -18.98
C ILE A 164 2.04 -8.94 -19.99
N TYR A 165 3.03 -9.78 -19.66
CA TYR A 165 4.11 -10.17 -20.58
C TYR A 165 3.60 -10.80 -21.87
N LYS A 166 2.48 -11.54 -21.81
CA LYS A 166 1.85 -12.14 -22.99
C LYS A 166 0.98 -11.17 -23.79
N ILE A 167 0.31 -10.25 -23.13
CA ILE A 167 -0.55 -9.24 -23.78
C ILE A 167 0.28 -8.09 -24.38
N TYR A 168 1.33 -7.67 -23.67
CA TYR A 168 2.26 -6.64 -24.07
C TYR A 168 3.69 -7.20 -24.10
N PRO A 169 4.01 -8.11 -25.06
CA PRO A 169 5.32 -8.71 -25.12
C PRO A 169 6.38 -7.64 -25.40
N PRO A 170 7.40 -7.51 -24.54
CA PRO A 170 8.50 -6.58 -24.79
C PRO A 170 9.35 -7.08 -25.96
N GLU A 171 9.83 -6.16 -26.80
CA GLU A 171 10.77 -6.48 -27.87
C GLU A 171 12.13 -6.93 -27.31
N ILE A 172 12.54 -6.35 -26.19
CA ILE A 172 13.76 -6.72 -25.46
C ILE A 172 13.37 -7.77 -24.41
N THR A 173 13.85 -8.99 -24.56
CA THR A 173 13.54 -10.11 -23.66
C THR A 173 14.67 -10.38 -22.67
N GLU A 174 15.93 -10.19 -23.08
CA GLU A 174 17.12 -10.33 -22.23
C GLU A 174 17.59 -8.94 -21.77
N THR A 175 17.76 -8.77 -20.48
CA THR A 175 18.04 -7.47 -19.86
C THR A 175 19.26 -7.50 -18.92
N PRO A 176 20.45 -7.95 -19.39
CA PRO A 176 21.65 -8.01 -18.57
C PRO A 176 22.08 -6.63 -18.07
N ASP A 177 21.84 -5.58 -18.85
CA ASP A 177 22.21 -4.21 -18.50
C ASP A 177 21.41 -3.68 -17.30
N ALA A 178 20.15 -4.10 -17.13
CA ALA A 178 19.36 -3.74 -15.96
C ALA A 178 19.96 -4.32 -14.66
N LYS A 179 20.47 -5.56 -14.72
CA LYS A 179 21.17 -6.17 -13.60
C LYS A 179 22.43 -5.39 -13.27
N LYS A 180 23.27 -5.08 -14.28
CA LYS A 180 24.50 -4.31 -14.10
C LYS A 180 24.21 -2.90 -13.57
N TRP A 181 23.21 -2.22 -14.13
CA TRP A 181 22.75 -0.93 -13.64
C TRP A 181 22.40 -0.97 -12.15
N ALA A 182 21.67 -2.00 -11.70
CA ALA A 182 21.33 -2.16 -10.30
C ALA A 182 22.54 -2.44 -9.42
N GLU A 183 23.53 -3.21 -9.92
CA GLU A 183 24.83 -3.45 -9.25
C GLU A 183 25.59 -2.14 -9.09
N ASP A 184 25.72 -1.34 -10.15
CA ASP A 184 26.41 -0.05 -10.13
C ASP A 184 25.73 0.94 -9.15
N LYS A 185 24.38 0.95 -9.11
CA LYS A 185 23.62 1.77 -8.14
C LYS A 185 23.84 1.32 -6.70
N LEU A 186 23.86 0.00 -6.44
CA LEU A 186 24.16 -0.54 -5.10
C LEU A 186 25.58 -0.23 -4.66
N GLU A 187 26.55 -0.32 -5.58
CA GLU A 187 27.93 0.02 -5.31
C GLU A 187 28.08 1.52 -4.99
N ALA A 188 27.43 2.38 -5.75
CA ALA A 188 27.38 3.82 -5.49
C ALA A 188 26.73 4.18 -4.14
N MET A 189 25.72 3.41 -3.70
CA MET A 189 25.13 3.57 -2.36
C MET A 189 26.06 3.11 -1.24
N GLY A 190 27.05 2.25 -1.54
CA GLY A 190 27.92 1.65 -0.55
C GLY A 190 27.21 0.73 0.47
N PRO A 191 27.85 0.41 1.59
CA PRO A 191 27.26 -0.42 2.63
C PRO A 191 26.06 0.30 3.29
N MET A 192 25.15 -0.49 3.89
CA MET A 192 23.99 0.06 4.60
C MET A 192 24.44 1.06 5.67
N SER A 193 23.92 2.28 5.58
CA SER A 193 24.15 3.34 6.56
C SER A 193 23.47 3.00 7.90
N VAL A 194 23.89 3.68 8.97
CA VAL A 194 23.27 3.49 10.30
C VAL A 194 21.77 3.83 10.27
N PRO A 195 21.31 4.94 9.65
CA PRO A 195 19.88 5.21 9.50
C PRO A 195 19.11 4.11 8.74
N GLU A 196 19.69 3.54 7.67
CA GLU A 196 19.06 2.43 6.94
C GLU A 196 18.92 1.18 7.82
N LYS A 197 19.94 0.84 8.61
CA LYS A 197 19.90 -0.31 9.54
C LYS A 197 18.84 -0.12 10.62
N ILE A 198 18.76 1.07 11.20
CA ILE A 198 17.73 1.41 12.20
C ILE A 198 16.34 1.34 11.56
N MET A 199 16.16 1.94 10.39
CA MET A 199 14.88 1.88 9.67
C MET A 199 14.46 0.43 9.39
N THR A 200 15.39 -0.41 8.94
CA THR A 200 15.15 -1.84 8.71
C THR A 200 14.75 -2.56 10.01
N ALA A 201 15.45 -2.29 11.11
CA ALA A 201 15.16 -2.88 12.41
C ALA A 201 13.77 -2.48 12.92
N VAL A 202 13.42 -1.18 12.86
CA VAL A 202 12.10 -0.67 13.24
C VAL A 202 11.01 -1.28 12.36
N PHE A 203 11.27 -1.43 11.07
CA PHE A 203 10.38 -2.08 10.12
C PHE A 203 10.09 -3.54 10.50
N CYS A 204 11.15 -4.33 10.68
CA CYS A 204 11.00 -5.73 11.06
C CYS A 204 10.29 -5.87 12.41
N LEU A 205 10.63 -5.01 13.38
CA LEU A 205 9.98 -4.97 14.69
C LEU A 205 8.48 -4.69 14.55
N SER A 206 8.09 -3.72 13.73
CA SER A 206 6.68 -3.39 13.51
C SER A 206 5.89 -4.57 12.94
N ILE A 207 6.43 -5.25 11.93
CA ILE A 207 5.78 -6.44 11.37
C ILE A 207 5.67 -7.55 12.43
N ILE A 208 6.75 -7.83 13.16
CA ILE A 208 6.74 -8.85 14.21
C ILE A 208 5.67 -8.53 15.25
N LEU A 209 5.60 -7.30 15.73
CA LEU A 209 4.60 -6.90 16.73
C LEU A 209 3.17 -6.98 16.20
N TRP A 210 2.91 -6.59 14.94
CA TRP A 210 1.59 -6.74 14.31
C TRP A 210 1.17 -8.20 14.18
N VAL A 211 2.11 -9.07 13.81
CA VAL A 211 1.87 -10.52 13.71
C VAL A 211 1.61 -11.11 15.11
N LEU A 212 2.47 -10.82 16.08
CA LEU A 212 2.33 -11.31 17.46
C LEU A 212 1.01 -10.83 18.09
N SER A 213 0.64 -9.56 17.90
CA SER A 213 -0.62 -9.02 18.39
C SER A 213 -1.83 -9.80 17.84
N GLY A 214 -1.78 -10.19 16.56
CA GLY A 214 -2.83 -10.98 15.94
C GLY A 214 -2.96 -12.41 16.51
N PHE A 215 -1.83 -13.06 16.76
CA PHE A 215 -1.81 -14.43 17.29
C PHE A 215 -2.13 -14.52 18.79
N PHE A 216 -1.51 -13.67 19.59
CA PHE A 216 -1.63 -13.71 21.04
C PHE A 216 -2.79 -12.87 21.60
N LYS A 217 -3.52 -12.17 20.73
CA LYS A 217 -4.65 -11.28 21.09
C LYS A 217 -4.31 -10.35 22.26
N ILE A 218 -3.15 -9.69 22.18
CA ILE A 218 -2.66 -8.73 23.19
C ILE A 218 -3.33 -7.36 22.92
N PRO A 219 -4.34 -6.95 23.72
CA PRO A 219 -5.12 -5.73 23.42
C PRO A 219 -4.27 -4.45 23.42
N GLN A 220 -3.18 -4.44 24.20
CA GLN A 220 -2.27 -3.31 24.33
C GLN A 220 -1.35 -3.12 23.12
N LEU A 221 -1.15 -4.18 22.32
CA LEU A 221 -0.34 -4.16 21.10
C LEU A 221 -1.23 -4.02 19.85
N ASP A 222 -2.17 -3.09 19.86
CA ASP A 222 -2.95 -2.82 18.66
C ASP A 222 -2.08 -2.20 17.55
N ALA A 223 -2.59 -2.22 16.33
CA ALA A 223 -1.82 -1.74 15.18
C ALA A 223 -1.41 -0.27 15.31
N THR A 224 -2.24 0.54 15.95
CA THR A 224 -2.00 1.97 16.17
C THR A 224 -0.86 2.19 17.17
N PHE A 225 -0.86 1.46 18.29
CA PHE A 225 0.23 1.51 19.26
C PHE A 225 1.59 1.17 18.62
N VAL A 226 1.63 0.10 17.81
CA VAL A 226 2.86 -0.31 17.11
C VAL A 226 3.35 0.78 16.17
N ALA A 227 2.44 1.45 15.45
CA ALA A 227 2.80 2.55 14.55
C ALA A 227 3.36 3.77 15.33
N PHE A 228 2.75 4.13 16.47
CA PHE A 228 3.28 5.16 17.35
C PHE A 228 4.66 4.79 17.90
N LEU A 229 4.84 3.55 18.35
CA LEU A 229 6.13 3.05 18.83
C LEU A 229 7.20 3.16 17.75
N ALA A 230 6.89 2.75 16.51
CA ALA A 230 7.80 2.85 15.39
C ALA A 230 8.24 4.30 15.13
N VAL A 231 7.29 5.24 15.06
CA VAL A 231 7.60 6.67 14.87
C VAL A 231 8.42 7.21 16.04
N ALA A 232 8.07 6.85 17.28
CA ALA A 232 8.83 7.26 18.47
C ALA A 232 10.29 6.77 18.40
N LEU A 233 10.51 5.51 18.04
CA LEU A 233 11.86 4.95 17.86
C LEU A 233 12.63 5.69 16.76
N LEU A 234 11.99 6.01 15.62
CA LEU A 234 12.64 6.75 14.53
C LEU A 234 13.01 8.18 14.94
N LEU A 235 12.20 8.84 15.79
CA LEU A 235 12.48 10.18 16.32
C LEU A 235 13.60 10.12 17.37
N ILE A 236 13.56 9.18 18.31
CA ILE A 236 14.57 9.02 19.38
C ILE A 236 15.93 8.69 18.80
N THR A 237 15.97 7.84 17.77
CA THR A 237 17.23 7.46 17.10
C THR A 237 17.75 8.51 16.12
N GLY A 238 16.98 9.58 15.86
CA GLY A 238 17.36 10.65 14.94
C GLY A 238 17.27 10.30 13.45
N VAL A 239 16.69 9.14 13.09
CA VAL A 239 16.40 8.79 11.70
C VAL A 239 15.39 9.77 11.12
N LEU A 240 14.34 10.07 11.88
CA LEU A 240 13.43 11.17 11.63
C LEU A 240 13.63 12.28 12.66
N THR A 241 13.42 13.50 12.25
CA THR A 241 13.32 14.68 13.13
C THR A 241 11.86 15.08 13.27
N MET A 242 11.53 15.86 14.31
CA MET A 242 10.18 16.42 14.44
C MET A 242 9.80 17.30 13.23
N LYS A 243 10.80 17.95 12.60
CA LYS A 243 10.60 18.72 11.38
C LYS A 243 10.12 17.81 10.23
N ASP A 244 10.70 16.63 10.09
CA ASP A 244 10.30 15.66 9.05
C ASP A 244 8.86 15.17 9.30
N ALA A 245 8.53 14.85 10.55
CA ALA A 245 7.18 14.42 10.93
C ALA A 245 6.12 15.51 10.67
N LEU A 246 6.44 16.77 10.97
CA LEU A 246 5.55 17.91 10.71
C LEU A 246 5.45 18.25 9.21
N ALA A 247 6.50 18.01 8.44
CA ALA A 247 6.53 18.24 7.00
C ALA A 247 5.76 17.17 6.20
N GLU A 248 5.43 16.02 6.80
CA GLU A 248 4.64 14.97 6.14
C GLU A 248 3.18 15.38 6.05
N THR A 249 2.89 16.26 5.07
CA THR A 249 1.56 16.84 4.87
C THR A 249 0.49 15.78 4.60
N GLY A 250 0.85 14.64 4.01
CA GLY A 250 -0.06 13.52 3.77
C GLY A 250 -0.63 12.94 5.06
N ALA A 251 0.20 12.82 6.11
CA ALA A 251 -0.22 12.35 7.42
C ALA A 251 -1.25 13.28 8.06
N TRP A 252 -0.96 14.57 8.07
CA TRP A 252 -1.83 15.57 8.69
C TRP A 252 -3.12 15.81 7.92
N ASN A 253 -3.05 15.83 6.60
CA ASN A 253 -4.23 15.91 5.74
C ASN A 253 -5.18 14.74 6.01
N ILE A 254 -4.65 13.50 6.00
CA ILE A 254 -5.50 12.33 6.25
C ILE A 254 -6.09 12.37 7.68
N LEU A 255 -5.31 12.74 8.69
CA LEU A 255 -5.79 12.83 10.06
C LEU A 255 -6.97 13.80 10.16
N ILE A 256 -6.86 14.98 9.55
CA ILE A 256 -7.91 16.01 9.59
C ILE A 256 -9.15 15.54 8.81
N TRP A 257 -8.98 15.22 7.53
CA TRP A 257 -10.11 14.89 6.66
C TRP A 257 -10.82 13.60 7.09
N LEU A 258 -10.06 12.56 7.40
CA LEU A 258 -10.65 11.28 7.80
C LEU A 258 -11.41 11.39 9.12
N SER A 259 -10.88 12.10 10.11
CA SER A 259 -11.58 12.32 11.39
C SER A 259 -12.92 13.04 11.18
N ILE A 260 -12.95 14.05 10.30
CA ILE A 260 -14.18 14.76 9.97
C ILE A 260 -15.16 13.85 9.21
N LEU A 261 -14.69 13.11 8.21
CA LEU A 261 -15.52 12.17 7.45
C LEU A 261 -16.10 11.07 8.34
N MET A 262 -15.33 10.54 9.28
CA MET A 262 -15.80 9.55 10.25
C MET A 262 -16.88 10.11 11.18
N PHE A 263 -16.75 11.37 11.61
CA PHE A 263 -17.79 12.05 12.36
C PHE A 263 -19.08 12.19 11.52
N MET A 264 -18.96 12.65 10.28
CA MET A 264 -20.11 12.80 9.37
C MET A 264 -20.80 11.45 9.12
N ALA A 265 -20.04 10.40 8.84
CA ALA A 265 -20.56 9.05 8.66
C ALA A 265 -21.30 8.55 9.92
N GLY A 266 -20.73 8.76 11.11
CA GLY A 266 -21.37 8.44 12.38
C GLY A 266 -22.69 9.20 12.59
N LYS A 267 -22.77 10.45 12.15
CA LYS A 267 -24.03 11.23 12.18
C LYS A 267 -25.07 10.69 11.20
N LEU A 268 -24.65 10.34 9.97
CA LEU A 268 -25.56 9.70 9.00
C LEU A 268 -26.15 8.39 9.55
N ILE A 269 -25.32 7.59 10.23
CA ILE A 269 -25.78 6.37 10.91
C ILE A 269 -26.79 6.72 12.01
N SER A 270 -26.48 7.70 12.87
CA SER A 270 -27.35 8.09 14.00
C SER A 270 -28.67 8.71 13.55
N TYR A 271 -28.71 9.36 12.40
CA TYR A 271 -29.93 9.89 11.79
C TYR A 271 -30.74 8.84 11.01
N GLY A 272 -30.29 7.58 10.99
CA GLY A 272 -31.02 6.47 10.38
C GLY A 272 -30.89 6.39 8.85
N PHE A 273 -30.09 7.27 8.23
CA PHE A 273 -29.91 7.27 6.77
C PHE A 273 -29.37 5.92 6.26
N ILE A 274 -28.36 5.40 6.89
CA ILE A 274 -27.76 4.10 6.52
C ILE A 274 -28.78 2.96 6.72
N GLY A 275 -29.56 3.01 7.81
CA GLY A 275 -30.63 2.03 8.06
C GLY A 275 -31.74 2.07 7.02
N TRP A 276 -32.14 3.26 6.60
CA TRP A 276 -33.11 3.44 5.53
C TRP A 276 -32.57 2.91 4.19
N PHE A 277 -31.37 3.28 3.81
CA PHE A 277 -30.72 2.85 2.57
C PHE A 277 -30.51 1.32 2.56
N SER A 278 -30.03 0.75 3.67
CA SER A 278 -29.85 -0.70 3.80
C SER A 278 -31.16 -1.47 3.62
N LYS A 279 -32.28 -0.97 4.18
CA LYS A 279 -33.59 -1.60 4.00
C LYS A 279 -34.04 -1.54 2.54
N LEU A 280 -33.81 -0.41 1.85
CA LEU A 280 -34.15 -0.25 0.43
C LEU A 280 -33.39 -1.27 -0.43
N VAL A 281 -32.09 -1.44 -0.20
CA VAL A 281 -31.28 -2.45 -0.89
C VAL A 281 -31.70 -3.86 -0.52
N GLN A 282 -31.94 -4.14 0.77
CA GLN A 282 -32.36 -5.46 1.25
C GLN A 282 -33.70 -5.89 0.64
N ASN A 283 -34.69 -5.00 0.53
CA ASN A 283 -35.95 -5.31 -0.06
C ASN A 283 -35.83 -5.68 -1.55
N GLY A 284 -34.90 -5.06 -2.27
CA GLY A 284 -34.59 -5.40 -3.67
C GLY A 284 -33.83 -6.70 -3.86
N LEU A 285 -33.21 -7.22 -2.80
CA LEU A 285 -32.37 -8.41 -2.83
C LEU A 285 -32.98 -9.64 -2.14
N GLN A 286 -34.24 -9.54 -1.65
CA GLN A 286 -34.94 -10.66 -1.01
C GLN A 286 -35.14 -11.82 -1.98
N GLY A 287 -34.84 -13.05 -1.50
CA GLY A 287 -34.97 -14.27 -2.30
C GLY A 287 -33.81 -14.53 -3.29
N ILE A 288 -32.82 -13.65 -3.38
CA ILE A 288 -31.66 -13.83 -4.23
C ILE A 288 -30.57 -14.60 -3.47
N SER A 289 -29.86 -15.52 -4.15
CA SER A 289 -28.76 -16.26 -3.55
C SER A 289 -27.64 -15.33 -3.08
N TRP A 290 -26.96 -15.70 -1.98
CA TRP A 290 -25.86 -14.89 -1.42
C TRP A 290 -24.77 -14.57 -2.44
N ALA A 291 -24.47 -15.51 -3.35
CA ALA A 291 -23.44 -15.33 -4.38
C ALA A 291 -23.84 -14.23 -5.39
N LEU A 292 -25.11 -14.17 -5.80
CA LEU A 292 -25.63 -13.12 -6.68
C LEU A 292 -25.68 -11.77 -5.95
N VAL A 293 -26.08 -11.77 -4.67
CA VAL A 293 -26.03 -10.55 -3.83
C VAL A 293 -24.61 -10.03 -3.72
N LEU A 294 -23.63 -10.89 -3.44
CA LEU A 294 -22.23 -10.52 -3.40
C LEU A 294 -21.76 -9.94 -4.74
N GLY A 295 -22.09 -10.61 -5.85
CA GLY A 295 -21.77 -10.12 -7.21
C GLY A 295 -22.37 -8.75 -7.49
N ALA A 296 -23.64 -8.54 -7.14
CA ALA A 296 -24.31 -7.25 -7.30
C ALA A 296 -23.64 -6.14 -6.46
N LEU A 297 -23.28 -6.43 -5.21
CA LEU A 297 -22.59 -5.46 -4.34
C LEU A 297 -21.18 -5.14 -4.85
N VAL A 298 -20.44 -6.13 -5.36
CA VAL A 298 -19.13 -5.90 -5.98
C VAL A 298 -19.24 -5.02 -7.22
N LEU A 299 -20.22 -5.29 -8.09
CA LEU A 299 -20.48 -4.46 -9.27
C LEU A 299 -20.91 -3.04 -8.87
N LEU A 300 -21.79 -2.91 -7.89
CA LEU A 300 -22.21 -1.61 -7.36
C LEU A 300 -21.00 -0.83 -6.87
N MET A 301 -20.16 -1.44 -6.03
CA MET A 301 -18.94 -0.82 -5.52
C MET A 301 -18.00 -0.44 -6.67
N PHE A 302 -17.79 -1.32 -7.64
CA PHE A 302 -16.93 -1.05 -8.80
C PHE A 302 -17.40 0.16 -9.61
N TYR A 303 -18.69 0.22 -9.96
CA TYR A 303 -19.22 1.32 -10.78
C TYR A 303 -19.40 2.62 -10.00
N THR A 304 -19.73 2.57 -8.72
CA THR A 304 -19.85 3.78 -7.90
C THR A 304 -18.50 4.45 -7.66
N HIS A 305 -17.39 3.71 -7.77
CA HIS A 305 -16.04 4.26 -7.64
C HIS A 305 -15.79 5.44 -8.59
N TYR A 306 -16.36 5.43 -9.78
CA TYR A 306 -16.21 6.52 -10.76
C TYR A 306 -16.86 7.86 -10.34
N PHE A 307 -17.73 7.85 -9.34
CA PHE A 307 -18.34 9.06 -8.78
C PHE A 307 -17.54 9.69 -7.64
N PHE A 308 -16.47 9.03 -7.19
CA PHE A 308 -15.65 9.49 -6.07
C PHE A 308 -14.26 9.88 -6.53
N ALA A 309 -13.75 10.99 -5.98
CA ALA A 309 -12.40 11.50 -6.32
C ALA A 309 -11.26 10.70 -5.69
N SER A 310 -11.53 9.86 -4.69
CA SER A 310 -10.52 9.04 -4.03
C SER A 310 -11.09 7.73 -3.51
N GLY A 311 -10.27 6.68 -3.47
CA GLY A 311 -10.65 5.39 -2.91
C GLY A 311 -10.98 5.43 -1.41
N THR A 312 -10.46 6.41 -0.68
CA THR A 312 -10.78 6.60 0.75
C THR A 312 -12.15 7.24 0.95
N ALA A 313 -12.55 8.14 0.03
CA ALA A 313 -13.85 8.78 0.07
C ALA A 313 -14.97 7.80 -0.34
N HIS A 314 -14.70 6.89 -1.27
CA HIS A 314 -15.59 5.81 -1.69
C HIS A 314 -15.76 4.73 -0.63
#